data_eb4cc56650b1b010378257f73a977cab
#
_entry.id   eb4cc56650b1b010378257f73a977cab
#
_cell.length_a   1.000
_cell.length_b   1.000
_cell.length_c   1.000
_cell.angle_alpha   90.00
_cell.angle_beta   90.00
_cell.angle_gamma   90.00
#
_symmetry.space_group_name_H-M   'P 1'
#
loop_
_entity.id
_entity.type
_entity.pdbx_description
1 polymer ?
#
loop_
_entity_poly.entity_id
_entity_poly.type
_entity_poly.pdbx_seq_one_letter_code
_entity_poly.pdbx_strand_id
1 'polypeptide(L)'
;KVQLEQKLDFITKGLSVRGAVSFDADFTSSMKRTKKPATFFSNKRDDFGNLIMQSVSVEEALSDPVKSSTSGEKRIYIEGALNYKRLFGEKHDVNGILVYSQKETQYQNVDGLKLLPYRKQNLVGRISYGYDSRYMLEGSFGMTGSENFAEGHRWGIFPAVGAAWNVHAEKFMQKE
;
A
#
# COMPACT_ATOMS: atom_id res chain seq x y z
N LYS A 1 6.21 6.48 -9.58
CA LYS A 1 4.94 7.19 -9.49
C LYS A 1 4.95 8.40 -10.42
N VAL A 2 3.93 8.54 -11.25
CA VAL A 2 3.65 9.72 -12.07
C VAL A 2 2.33 10.31 -11.60
N GLN A 3 2.26 11.65 -11.50
CA GLN A 3 1.06 12.37 -11.07
C GLN A 3 0.89 13.60 -11.95
N LEU A 4 -0.33 13.82 -12.39
CA LEU A 4 -0.74 14.98 -13.17
C LEU A 4 -1.91 15.64 -12.43
N GLU A 5 -1.90 16.97 -12.41
CA GLU A 5 -2.98 17.78 -11.86
C GLU A 5 -3.32 18.89 -12.86
N GLN A 6 -4.62 19.07 -13.12
CA GLN A 6 -5.15 20.07 -13.99
C GLN A 6 -6.23 20.87 -13.27
N LYS A 7 -6.06 22.20 -13.23
CA LYS A 7 -7.13 23.11 -12.80
C LYS A 7 -8.16 23.24 -13.92
N LEU A 8 -9.42 23.15 -13.55
CA LEU A 8 -10.56 23.22 -14.46
C LEU A 8 -11.39 24.49 -14.24
N ASP A 9 -10.72 25.61 -13.90
CA ASP A 9 -11.35 26.91 -13.64
C ASP A 9 -12.14 27.42 -14.84
N PHE A 10 -11.88 26.92 -16.03
CA PHE A 10 -12.62 27.22 -17.28
C PHE A 10 -14.02 26.58 -17.29
N ILE A 11 -14.25 25.50 -16.52
CA ILE A 11 -15.57 24.88 -16.32
C ILE A 11 -16.26 25.55 -15.12
N THR A 12 -15.58 25.55 -13.98
CA THR A 12 -16.03 26.25 -12.76
C THR A 12 -14.84 26.58 -11.88
N LYS A 13 -14.83 27.79 -11.30
CA LYS A 13 -13.77 28.25 -10.42
C LYS A 13 -13.62 27.34 -9.21
N GLY A 14 -12.39 26.92 -8.94
CA GLY A 14 -12.06 26.08 -7.79
C GLY A 14 -12.18 24.58 -8.04
N LEU A 15 -12.44 24.15 -9.29
CA LEU A 15 -12.44 22.75 -9.67
C LEU A 15 -11.04 22.35 -10.14
N SER A 16 -10.56 21.18 -9.68
CA SER A 16 -9.35 20.54 -10.21
C SER A 16 -9.52 19.03 -10.30
N VAL A 17 -8.80 18.44 -11.25
CA VAL A 17 -8.69 17.00 -11.42
C VAL A 17 -7.24 16.58 -11.24
N ARG A 18 -7.02 15.46 -10.55
CA ARG A 18 -5.71 14.86 -10.38
C ARG A 18 -5.77 13.39 -10.80
N GLY A 19 -4.78 12.95 -11.55
CA GLY A 19 -4.54 11.57 -11.90
C GLY A 19 -3.17 11.12 -11.37
N ALA A 20 -3.05 9.90 -10.87
CA ALA A 20 -1.78 9.32 -10.47
C ALA A 20 -1.70 7.85 -10.86
N VAL A 21 -0.51 7.43 -11.30
CA VAL A 21 -0.18 6.03 -11.58
C VAL A 21 1.14 5.70 -10.90
N SER A 22 1.18 4.57 -10.21
CA SER A 22 2.40 4.03 -9.60
C SER A 22 2.59 2.58 -10.04
N PHE A 23 3.82 2.25 -10.33
CA PHE A 23 4.27 0.89 -10.57
C PHE A 23 5.46 0.61 -9.65
N ASP A 24 5.35 -0.44 -8.84
CA ASP A 24 6.40 -0.89 -7.94
C ASP A 24 6.65 -2.37 -8.20
N ALA A 25 7.92 -2.77 -8.24
CA ALA A 25 8.30 -4.17 -8.40
C ALA A 25 9.53 -4.46 -7.54
N ASP A 26 9.39 -5.46 -6.68
CA ASP A 26 10.45 -6.00 -5.84
C ASP A 26 10.77 -7.42 -6.27
N PHE A 27 12.06 -7.70 -6.48
CA PHE A 27 12.52 -9.04 -6.81
C PHE A 27 13.72 -9.40 -5.94
N THR A 28 13.63 -10.55 -5.30
CA THR A 28 14.73 -11.12 -4.52
C THR A 28 15.12 -12.45 -5.14
N SER A 29 16.41 -12.63 -5.39
CA SER A 29 16.97 -13.89 -5.88
C SER A 29 18.15 -14.28 -5.00
N SER A 30 18.12 -15.50 -4.46
CA SER A 30 19.19 -16.05 -3.65
C SER A 30 19.89 -17.19 -4.40
N MET A 31 21.21 -17.19 -4.38
CA MET A 31 22.04 -18.28 -4.87
C MET A 31 22.79 -18.92 -3.72
N LYS A 32 22.89 -20.24 -3.76
CA LYS A 32 23.60 -21.02 -2.74
C LYS A 32 24.70 -21.86 -3.42
N ARG A 33 25.86 -21.88 -2.78
CA ARG A 33 26.91 -22.83 -3.05
C ARG A 33 27.23 -23.58 -1.77
N THR A 34 27.51 -24.85 -1.86
CA THR A 34 27.84 -25.71 -0.71
C THR A 34 29.22 -26.32 -0.91
N LYS A 35 29.94 -26.39 0.19
CA LYS A 35 31.21 -27.12 0.29
C LYS A 35 31.08 -28.12 1.44
N LYS A 36 31.46 -29.37 1.22
CA LYS A 36 31.57 -30.34 2.30
C LYS A 36 33.04 -30.46 2.67
N PRO A 37 33.45 -30.11 3.90
CA PRO A 37 34.81 -30.36 4.36
C PRO A 37 35.05 -31.87 4.57
N ALA A 38 36.30 -32.30 4.46
CA ALA A 38 36.68 -33.58 4.95
C ALA A 38 36.44 -33.68 6.46
N THR A 39 35.84 -34.78 6.89
CA THR A 39 35.65 -35.08 8.33
C THR A 39 36.43 -36.33 8.71
N PHE A 40 37.03 -36.28 9.86
CA PHE A 40 37.84 -37.35 10.39
C PHE A 40 37.32 -37.76 11.76
N PHE A 41 37.45 -39.05 12.04
CA PHE A 41 37.10 -39.62 13.31
C PHE A 41 38.29 -40.37 13.86
N SER A 42 38.53 -40.34 15.18
CA SER A 42 39.59 -41.11 15.81
C SER A 42 39.07 -41.79 17.07
N ASN A 43 39.21 -43.09 17.16
CA ASN A 43 38.91 -43.90 18.34
C ASN A 43 40.12 -44.67 18.82
N LYS A 44 41.28 -44.53 18.16
CA LYS A 44 42.51 -45.24 18.49
C LYS A 44 43.69 -44.29 18.57
N ARG A 45 44.69 -44.70 19.37
CA ARG A 45 45.99 -44.02 19.45
C ARG A 45 47.08 -44.99 18.97
N ASP A 46 48.13 -44.44 18.42
CA ASP A 46 49.35 -45.19 18.12
C ASP A 46 50.16 -45.47 19.38
N ASP A 47 51.25 -46.21 19.26
CA ASP A 47 52.16 -46.61 20.37
C ASP A 47 52.87 -45.39 20.98
N PHE A 48 52.86 -44.23 20.32
CA PHE A 48 53.39 -42.97 20.81
C PHE A 48 52.33 -42.03 21.38
N GLY A 49 51.06 -42.49 21.45
CA GLY A 49 49.95 -41.73 22.03
C GLY A 49 49.24 -40.75 21.05
N ASN A 50 49.62 -40.70 19.77
CA ASN A 50 48.95 -39.84 18.75
C ASN A 50 47.63 -40.42 18.30
N LEU A 51 46.68 -39.60 17.94
CA LEU A 51 45.38 -40.01 17.43
C LEU A 51 45.50 -40.57 15.98
N ILE A 52 45.04 -41.75 15.76
CA ILE A 52 44.90 -42.34 14.43
C ILE A 52 43.64 -41.86 13.79
N MET A 53 43.74 -40.95 12.81
CA MET A 53 42.59 -40.32 12.16
C MET A 53 42.09 -41.20 11.00
N GLN A 54 40.81 -41.54 11.04
CA GLN A 54 40.13 -42.23 9.96
C GLN A 54 39.20 -41.24 9.21
N SER A 55 39.30 -41.19 7.90
CA SER A 55 38.44 -40.32 7.09
C SER A 55 37.02 -40.85 7.10
N VAL A 56 36.05 -40.05 7.47
CA VAL A 56 34.63 -40.35 7.43
C VAL A 56 34.01 -39.77 6.14
N SER A 57 34.45 -38.61 5.70
CA SER A 57 34.07 -38.06 4.42
C SER A 57 35.27 -37.41 3.73
N VAL A 58 35.24 -37.42 2.40
CA VAL A 58 36.24 -36.76 1.56
C VAL A 58 35.79 -35.30 1.34
N GLU A 59 36.74 -34.40 1.24
CA GLU A 59 36.48 -33.01 0.87
C GLU A 59 35.86 -32.97 -0.55
N GLU A 60 34.70 -32.34 -0.66
CA GLU A 60 34.11 -32.04 -1.96
C GLU A 60 34.42 -30.60 -2.36
N ALA A 61 34.66 -30.39 -3.64
CA ALA A 61 34.84 -29.06 -4.20
C ALA A 61 33.59 -28.19 -3.96
N LEU A 62 33.78 -26.86 -3.95
CA LEU A 62 32.65 -25.93 -3.86
C LEU A 62 31.69 -26.18 -5.04
N SER A 63 30.43 -26.49 -4.74
CA SER A 63 29.42 -26.76 -5.74
C SER A 63 29.20 -25.61 -6.71
N ASP A 64 28.67 -25.88 -7.88
CA ASP A 64 28.16 -24.83 -8.76
C ASP A 64 27.08 -23.98 -8.06
N PRO A 65 26.92 -22.71 -8.46
CA PRO A 65 25.87 -21.87 -7.93
C PRO A 65 24.48 -22.45 -8.30
N VAL A 66 23.66 -22.71 -7.28
CA VAL A 66 22.30 -23.16 -7.45
C VAL A 66 21.35 -22.06 -6.99
N LYS A 67 20.34 -21.76 -7.80
CA LYS A 67 19.28 -20.83 -7.39
C LYS A 67 18.51 -21.42 -6.22
N SER A 68 18.60 -20.78 -5.06
CA SER A 68 18.01 -21.27 -3.81
C SER A 68 16.57 -20.83 -3.64
N SER A 69 16.31 -19.55 -3.87
CA SER A 69 14.97 -19.00 -3.80
C SER A 69 14.83 -17.79 -4.73
N THR A 70 13.62 -17.57 -5.17
CA THR A 70 13.24 -16.35 -5.88
C THR A 70 11.88 -15.95 -5.34
N SER A 71 11.73 -14.70 -4.95
CA SER A 71 10.44 -14.14 -4.61
C SER A 71 10.31 -12.78 -5.30
N GLY A 72 9.08 -12.36 -5.54
CA GLY A 72 8.82 -11.08 -6.14
C GLY A 72 7.41 -10.62 -5.84
N GLU A 73 7.25 -9.31 -5.80
CA GLU A 73 5.97 -8.64 -5.69
C GLU A 73 5.91 -7.52 -6.73
N LYS A 74 4.80 -7.45 -7.43
CA LYS A 74 4.50 -6.39 -8.37
C LYS A 74 3.22 -5.69 -7.93
N ARG A 75 3.26 -4.35 -7.87
CA ARG A 75 2.12 -3.52 -7.50
C ARG A 75 1.84 -2.50 -8.59
N ILE A 76 0.58 -2.39 -8.95
CA ILE A 76 0.07 -1.34 -9.82
C ILE A 76 -0.96 -0.56 -9.02
N TYR A 77 -0.84 0.76 -9.04
CA TYR A 77 -1.79 1.67 -8.39
C TYR A 77 -2.20 2.76 -9.36
N ILE A 78 -3.50 2.97 -9.47
CA ILE A 78 -4.11 4.01 -10.28
C ILE A 78 -5.05 4.81 -9.37
N GLU A 79 -5.01 6.13 -9.48
CA GLU A 79 -5.86 7.06 -8.72
C GLU A 79 -6.37 8.16 -9.63
N GLY A 80 -7.64 8.48 -9.50
CA GLY A 80 -8.25 9.68 -10.03
C GLY A 80 -8.93 10.45 -8.90
N ALA A 81 -8.70 11.75 -8.82
CA ALA A 81 -9.32 12.61 -7.82
C ALA A 81 -9.92 13.85 -8.46
N LEU A 82 -11.13 14.20 -8.05
CA LEU A 82 -11.81 15.45 -8.37
C LEU A 82 -11.90 16.28 -7.09
N ASN A 83 -11.38 17.50 -7.13
CA ASN A 83 -11.42 18.42 -6.00
C ASN A 83 -12.18 19.68 -6.40
N TYR A 84 -13.02 20.14 -5.51
CA TYR A 84 -13.73 21.39 -5.65
C TYR A 84 -13.59 22.21 -4.38
N LYS A 85 -13.17 23.46 -4.50
CA LYS A 85 -13.10 24.38 -3.36
C LYS A 85 -13.49 25.77 -3.81
N ARG A 86 -14.56 26.32 -3.20
CA ARG A 86 -15.02 27.65 -3.54
C ARG A 86 -15.69 28.35 -2.37
N LEU A 87 -15.35 29.62 -2.19
CA LEU A 87 -16.03 30.55 -1.30
C LEU A 87 -17.02 31.38 -2.11
N PHE A 88 -18.29 31.35 -1.74
CA PHE A 88 -19.36 32.13 -2.35
C PHE A 88 -19.79 33.23 -1.40
N GLY A 89 -19.91 34.46 -1.91
CA GLY A 89 -20.42 35.60 -1.14
C GLY A 89 -19.69 35.84 0.18
N GLU A 90 -18.39 35.50 0.26
CA GLU A 90 -17.51 35.63 1.43
C GLU A 90 -17.94 34.84 2.69
N LYS A 91 -19.09 34.14 2.65
CA LYS A 91 -19.65 33.46 3.82
C LYS A 91 -19.87 31.97 3.64
N HIS A 92 -20.00 31.51 2.38
CA HIS A 92 -20.34 30.13 2.09
C HIS A 92 -19.11 29.40 1.56
N ASP A 93 -18.44 28.65 2.41
CA ASP A 93 -17.29 27.82 2.03
C ASP A 93 -17.77 26.41 1.66
N VAL A 94 -17.57 26.04 0.41
CA VAL A 94 -17.92 24.72 -0.12
C VAL A 94 -16.66 24.00 -0.54
N ASN A 95 -16.43 22.82 0.04
CA ASN A 95 -15.35 21.94 -0.34
C ASN A 95 -15.89 20.55 -0.67
N GLY A 96 -15.40 19.97 -1.75
CA GLY A 96 -15.76 18.62 -2.16
C GLY A 96 -14.53 17.88 -2.67
N ILE A 97 -14.45 16.60 -2.38
CA ILE A 97 -13.46 15.70 -2.93
C ILE A 97 -14.12 14.37 -3.30
N LEU A 98 -13.80 13.86 -4.47
CA LEU A 98 -14.15 12.51 -4.91
C LEU A 98 -12.88 11.83 -5.40
N VAL A 99 -12.55 10.69 -4.82
CA VAL A 99 -11.35 9.92 -5.17
C VAL A 99 -11.75 8.50 -5.54
N TYR A 100 -11.33 8.08 -6.71
CA TYR A 100 -11.34 6.68 -7.12
C TYR A 100 -9.92 6.16 -7.13
N SER A 101 -9.68 4.98 -6.56
CA SER A 101 -8.39 4.31 -6.63
C SER A 101 -8.53 2.82 -6.86
N GLN A 102 -7.59 2.27 -7.61
CA GLN A 102 -7.46 0.84 -7.85
C GLN A 102 -6.03 0.40 -7.55
N LYS A 103 -5.90 -0.68 -6.80
CA LYS A 103 -4.63 -1.32 -6.51
C LYS A 103 -4.68 -2.79 -6.93
N GLU A 104 -3.67 -3.21 -7.67
CA GLU A 104 -3.41 -4.62 -7.97
C GLU A 104 -2.05 -5.01 -7.37
N THR A 105 -2.02 -6.14 -6.67
CA THR A 105 -0.79 -6.74 -6.14
C THR A 105 -0.70 -8.16 -6.66
N GLN A 106 0.44 -8.51 -7.25
CA GLN A 106 0.73 -9.83 -7.76
C GLN A 106 2.03 -10.35 -7.16
N TYR A 107 1.98 -11.55 -6.60
CA TYR A 107 3.14 -12.23 -6.03
C TYR A 107 3.71 -13.24 -7.02
N GLN A 108 5.02 -13.45 -6.96
CA GLN A 108 5.72 -14.45 -7.76
C GLN A 108 6.32 -15.54 -6.87
N ASN A 109 6.42 -16.75 -7.39
CA ASN A 109 6.89 -17.93 -6.65
C ASN A 109 6.13 -18.19 -5.35
N VAL A 110 4.83 -18.14 -5.43
CA VAL A 110 3.90 -18.47 -4.36
C VAL A 110 2.94 -19.56 -4.85
N ASP A 111 2.32 -20.27 -3.93
CA ASP A 111 1.40 -21.36 -4.23
C ASP A 111 -0.03 -21.02 -3.87
N GLY A 112 -0.96 -21.76 -4.46
CA GLY A 112 -2.38 -21.69 -4.14
C GLY A 112 -3.02 -20.36 -4.53
N LEU A 113 -3.89 -19.84 -3.69
CA LEU A 113 -4.66 -18.62 -3.95
C LEU A 113 -3.81 -17.36 -4.08
N LYS A 114 -2.58 -17.36 -3.57
CA LYS A 114 -1.65 -16.23 -3.71
C LYS A 114 -1.13 -16.04 -5.14
N LEU A 115 -1.29 -17.03 -6.02
CA LEU A 115 -1.00 -16.90 -7.46
C LEU A 115 -1.94 -15.92 -8.17
N LEU A 116 -3.14 -15.75 -7.64
CA LEU A 116 -4.11 -14.82 -8.20
C LEU A 116 -3.75 -13.38 -7.85
N PRO A 117 -3.88 -12.44 -8.78
CA PRO A 117 -3.71 -11.03 -8.49
C PRO A 117 -4.71 -10.59 -7.42
N TYR A 118 -4.23 -9.86 -6.44
CA TYR A 118 -5.07 -9.28 -5.40
C TYR A 118 -5.49 -7.86 -5.80
N ARG A 119 -6.78 -7.67 -6.06
CA ARG A 119 -7.33 -6.40 -6.51
C ARG A 119 -8.23 -5.76 -5.47
N LYS A 120 -8.00 -4.46 -5.27
CA LYS A 120 -8.85 -3.59 -4.46
C LYS A 120 -9.24 -2.35 -5.23
N GLN A 121 -10.47 -1.93 -5.05
CA GLN A 121 -11.00 -0.68 -5.58
C GLN A 121 -11.62 0.11 -4.44
N ASN A 122 -11.42 1.43 -4.47
CA ASN A 122 -12.01 2.33 -3.49
C ASN A 122 -12.60 3.53 -4.20
N LEU A 123 -13.76 3.95 -3.74
CA LEU A 123 -14.37 5.21 -4.08
C LEU A 123 -14.67 5.95 -2.78
N VAL A 124 -14.09 7.14 -2.63
CA VAL A 124 -14.26 7.96 -1.42
C VAL A 124 -14.78 9.32 -1.85
N GLY A 125 -15.84 9.77 -1.23
CA GLY A 125 -16.39 11.10 -1.43
C GLY A 125 -16.57 11.83 -0.12
N ARG A 126 -16.30 13.13 -0.13
CA ARG A 126 -16.54 14.04 1.00
C ARG A 126 -17.00 15.38 0.47
N ILE A 127 -18.02 15.93 1.08
CA ILE A 127 -18.49 17.30 0.88
C ILE A 127 -18.57 17.99 2.23
N SER A 128 -18.02 19.18 2.32
CA SER A 128 -18.16 20.03 3.50
C SER A 128 -18.67 21.39 3.10
N TYR A 129 -19.52 21.94 3.97
CA TYR A 129 -20.10 23.26 3.85
C TYR A 129 -19.88 24.03 5.13
N GLY A 130 -19.30 25.21 5.00
CA GLY A 130 -19.12 26.16 6.10
C GLY A 130 -19.90 27.44 5.86
N TYR A 131 -20.58 27.92 6.88
CA TYR A 131 -21.25 29.22 6.86
C TYR A 131 -20.61 30.21 7.83
N ASP A 132 -20.09 31.29 7.29
CA ASP A 132 -19.52 32.44 8.05
C ASP A 132 -18.46 32.01 9.08
N SER A 133 -17.74 30.91 8.79
CA SER A 133 -16.80 30.29 9.72
C SER A 133 -17.39 29.87 11.07
N ARG A 134 -18.71 29.86 11.22
CA ARG A 134 -19.45 29.56 12.46
C ARG A 134 -20.03 28.17 12.46
N TYR A 135 -20.70 27.80 11.39
CA TYR A 135 -21.40 26.52 11.26
C TYR A 135 -20.72 25.70 10.19
N MET A 136 -20.41 24.46 10.49
CA MET A 136 -19.79 23.52 9.56
C MET A 136 -20.60 22.23 9.52
N LEU A 137 -20.89 21.75 8.32
CA LEU A 137 -21.53 20.48 8.05
C LEU A 137 -20.65 19.68 7.10
N GLU A 138 -20.46 18.41 7.39
CA GLU A 138 -19.69 17.50 6.54
C GLU A 138 -20.45 16.19 6.33
N GLY A 139 -20.46 15.73 5.10
CA GLY A 139 -20.90 14.39 4.74
C GLY A 139 -19.80 13.67 3.98
N SER A 140 -19.57 12.41 4.31
CA SER A 140 -18.60 11.58 3.60
C SER A 140 -19.10 10.17 3.39
N PHE A 141 -18.60 9.50 2.37
CA PHE A 141 -18.80 8.09 2.16
C PHE A 141 -17.50 7.44 1.66
N GLY A 142 -17.28 6.22 2.08
CA GLY A 142 -16.27 5.33 1.53
C GLY A 142 -16.94 4.08 0.97
N MET A 143 -16.58 3.67 -0.23
CA MET A 143 -16.96 2.41 -0.82
C MET A 143 -15.70 1.64 -1.19
N THR A 144 -15.55 0.43 -0.64
CA THR A 144 -14.38 -0.42 -0.87
C THR A 144 -14.82 -1.75 -1.44
N GLY A 145 -14.22 -2.14 -2.55
CA GLY A 145 -14.39 -3.44 -3.18
C GLY A 145 -13.11 -4.27 -3.15
N SER A 146 -13.24 -5.57 -2.90
CA SER A 146 -12.11 -6.51 -2.90
C SER A 146 -12.51 -7.85 -3.52
N GLU A 147 -11.66 -8.38 -4.39
CA GLU A 147 -11.85 -9.72 -4.99
C GLU A 147 -11.68 -10.87 -4.01
N ASN A 148 -11.20 -10.61 -2.79
CA ASN A 148 -11.09 -11.65 -1.75
C ASN A 148 -12.44 -12.13 -1.22
N PHE A 149 -13.51 -11.39 -1.51
CA PHE A 149 -14.86 -11.74 -1.07
C PHE A 149 -15.64 -12.39 -2.22
N ALA A 150 -16.58 -13.25 -1.86
CA ALA A 150 -17.46 -13.91 -2.81
C ALA A 150 -18.24 -12.90 -3.66
N GLU A 151 -18.63 -13.30 -4.84
CA GLU A 151 -19.48 -12.51 -5.72
C GLU A 151 -20.77 -12.09 -4.97
N GLY A 152 -21.19 -10.85 -5.14
CA GLY A 152 -22.32 -10.26 -4.40
C GLY A 152 -21.97 -9.68 -3.02
N HIS A 153 -20.79 -10.00 -2.43
CA HIS A 153 -20.35 -9.50 -1.12
C HIS A 153 -19.01 -8.73 -1.19
N ARG A 154 -18.61 -8.33 -2.39
CA ARG A 154 -17.30 -7.70 -2.63
C ARG A 154 -17.24 -6.24 -2.21
N TRP A 155 -18.37 -5.59 -1.99
CA TRP A 155 -18.45 -4.16 -1.74
C TRP A 155 -18.96 -3.84 -0.35
N GLY A 156 -18.23 -2.98 0.36
CA GLY A 156 -18.67 -2.36 1.61
C GLY A 156 -18.84 -0.86 1.42
N ILE A 157 -19.89 -0.28 2.03
CA ILE A 157 -20.21 1.15 1.99
C ILE A 157 -20.20 1.68 3.42
N PHE A 158 -19.52 2.81 3.63
CA PHE A 158 -19.28 3.41 4.94
C PHE A 158 -19.60 4.90 4.90
N PRO A 159 -20.84 5.30 5.18
CA PRO A 159 -21.23 6.71 5.27
C PRO A 159 -20.86 7.31 6.62
N ALA A 160 -20.55 8.61 6.65
CA ALA A 160 -20.37 9.38 7.87
C ALA A 160 -20.88 10.80 7.67
N VAL A 161 -21.42 11.39 8.74
CA VAL A 161 -21.90 12.78 8.79
C VAL A 161 -21.34 13.46 10.04
N GLY A 162 -20.93 14.70 9.91
CA GLY A 162 -20.42 15.52 10.99
C GLY A 162 -20.98 16.92 10.94
N ALA A 163 -21.16 17.53 12.10
CA ALA A 163 -21.51 18.95 12.24
C ALA A 163 -20.64 19.58 13.32
N ALA A 164 -20.25 20.84 13.11
CA ALA A 164 -19.49 21.60 14.08
C ALA A 164 -20.02 23.04 14.16
N TRP A 165 -19.95 23.60 15.36
CA TRP A 165 -20.31 24.98 15.65
C TRP A 165 -19.14 25.69 16.33
N ASN A 166 -18.69 26.77 15.73
CA ASN A 166 -17.66 27.62 16.30
C ASN A 166 -18.31 28.74 17.15
N VAL A 167 -18.54 28.41 18.40
CA VAL A 167 -19.21 29.33 19.37
C VAL A 167 -18.42 30.61 19.57
N HIS A 168 -17.07 30.56 19.50
CA HIS A 168 -16.23 31.76 19.67
C HIS A 168 -16.46 32.82 18.57
N ALA A 169 -16.89 32.41 17.39
CA ALA A 169 -17.19 33.32 16.29
C ALA A 169 -18.55 34.00 16.42
N GLU A 170 -19.35 33.65 17.43
CA GLU A 170 -20.66 34.27 17.66
C GLU A 170 -20.53 35.66 18.29
N LYS A 171 -21.44 36.57 17.91
CA LYS A 171 -21.46 37.97 18.37
C LYS A 171 -21.54 38.10 19.91
N PHE A 172 -22.21 37.17 20.57
CA PHE A 172 -22.33 37.19 22.04
C PHE A 172 -21.03 36.80 22.78
N MET A 173 -20.10 36.13 22.07
CA MET A 173 -18.79 35.77 22.62
C MET A 173 -17.70 36.79 22.29
N GLN A 174 -17.89 37.64 21.29
CA GLN A 174 -17.01 38.76 20.95
C GLN A 174 -17.37 39.91 21.88
N LYS A 175 -16.88 39.89 23.12
CA LYS A 175 -16.89 41.07 23.96
C LYS A 175 -15.94 42.11 23.38
N GLU A 176 -16.44 43.35 23.17
CA GLU A 176 -15.63 44.53 22.95
C GLU A 176 -14.60 44.73 24.05
#